data_e3c0ccf150951196c5741bb27d3118fc
#
_entry.id   e3c0ccf150951196c5741bb27d3118fc
#
_cell.length_a   1.000
_cell.length_b   1.000
_cell.length_c   1.000
_cell.angle_alpha   90.00
_cell.angle_beta   90.00
_cell.angle_gamma   90.00
#
_symmetry.space_group_name_H-M   'P 1'
#
loop_
_entity.id
_entity.type
_entity.pdbx_description
1 polymer ?
#
loop_
_entity_poly.entity_id
_entity_poly.type
_entity_poly.pdbx_seq_one_letter_code
_entity_poly.pdbx_strand_id
1 'polypeptide(L)'
;VTLSLFSPDPSGLNHSRIVYKARLKTEDLKGEGEERGIAFLELRTLYSNGEEVVARGPRIPPTGTTDWIPVETDLYLDTGPEPEEITLALGVEGRGKVWVDDVVLESRPLRIDYLFWGSAVVWIALVIYIYHLFTKQRSLRRELESIRTGA
;
A
#
# COMPACT_ATOMS: atom_id res chain seq x y z
N VAL A 1 -16.35 20.94 3.86
CA VAL A 1 -16.79 20.81 2.45
C VAL A 1 -15.82 19.88 1.74
N THR A 2 -16.34 18.86 1.07
CA THR A 2 -15.52 17.95 0.25
C THR A 2 -15.91 18.15 -1.21
N LEU A 3 -14.92 18.39 -2.04
CA LEU A 3 -15.08 18.60 -3.48
C LEU A 3 -14.49 17.42 -4.23
N SER A 4 -15.31 16.65 -4.93
CA SER A 4 -14.84 15.60 -5.84
C SER A 4 -14.12 16.24 -7.02
N LEU A 5 -12.89 15.80 -7.28
CA LEU A 5 -12.05 16.31 -8.36
C LEU A 5 -12.08 15.38 -9.57
N PHE A 6 -11.98 14.08 -9.33
CA PHE A 6 -11.84 13.08 -10.39
C PHE A 6 -12.27 11.69 -9.90
N SER A 7 -12.86 10.89 -10.79
CA SER A 7 -13.18 9.49 -10.55
C SER A 7 -12.52 8.64 -11.65
N PRO A 8 -11.38 8.01 -11.38
CA PRO A 8 -10.69 7.15 -12.34
C PRO A 8 -11.43 5.82 -12.52
N ASP A 9 -11.20 5.16 -13.66
CA ASP A 9 -11.65 3.79 -13.88
C ASP A 9 -10.95 2.85 -12.88
N PRO A 10 -11.69 2.13 -12.04
CA PRO A 10 -11.12 1.22 -11.04
C PRO A 10 -10.60 -0.09 -11.64
N SER A 11 -10.87 -0.38 -12.92
CA SER A 11 -10.51 -1.64 -13.55
C SER A 11 -8.99 -1.88 -13.54
N GLY A 12 -8.58 -3.07 -13.03
CA GLY A 12 -7.17 -3.46 -12.97
C GLY A 12 -6.38 -2.89 -11.79
N LEU A 13 -7.02 -2.22 -10.83
CA LEU A 13 -6.37 -1.67 -9.64
C LEU A 13 -6.36 -2.63 -8.45
N ASN A 14 -6.88 -3.84 -8.60
CA ASN A 14 -6.83 -4.87 -7.56
C ASN A 14 -5.38 -5.22 -7.17
N HIS A 15 -5.15 -5.52 -5.90
CA HIS A 15 -3.83 -5.84 -5.34
C HIS A 15 -2.78 -4.75 -5.60
N SER A 16 -3.19 -3.50 -5.50
CA SER A 16 -2.31 -2.36 -5.69
C SER A 16 -2.37 -1.38 -4.51
N ARG A 17 -1.28 -0.65 -4.34
CA ARG A 17 -1.26 0.56 -3.53
C ARG A 17 -1.52 1.74 -4.43
N ILE A 18 -2.60 2.46 -4.15
CA ILE A 18 -2.92 3.70 -4.85
C ILE A 18 -2.35 4.85 -4.02
N VAL A 19 -1.63 5.74 -4.68
CA VAL A 19 -1.09 6.96 -4.07
C VAL A 19 -1.67 8.16 -4.80
N TYR A 20 -2.43 8.96 -4.08
CA TYR A 20 -2.98 10.22 -4.55
C TYR A 20 -2.08 11.37 -4.08
N LYS A 21 -1.53 12.11 -5.02
CA LYS A 21 -0.62 13.25 -4.79
C LYS A 21 -1.22 14.52 -5.39
N ALA A 22 -0.96 15.63 -4.73
CA ALA A 22 -1.27 16.95 -5.26
C ALA A 22 -0.35 18.00 -4.61
N ARG A 23 -0.37 19.21 -5.14
CA ARG A 23 0.20 20.38 -4.47
C ARG A 23 -0.95 21.24 -3.96
N LEU A 24 -0.89 21.59 -2.69
CA LEU A 24 -1.87 22.49 -2.08
C LEU A 24 -1.22 23.82 -1.70
N LYS A 25 -1.99 24.90 -1.87
CA LYS A 25 -1.71 26.22 -1.36
C LYS A 25 -2.93 26.71 -0.60
N THR A 26 -2.73 27.29 0.57
CA THR A 26 -3.81 27.81 1.40
C THR A 26 -3.61 29.28 1.72
N GLU A 27 -4.68 30.02 1.83
CA GLU A 27 -4.69 31.43 2.24
C GLU A 27 -5.81 31.65 3.27
N ASP A 28 -5.40 32.12 4.43
CA ASP A 28 -6.30 32.53 5.52
C ASP A 28 -7.27 31.44 5.99
N LEU A 29 -6.78 30.17 5.97
CA LEU A 29 -7.58 29.01 6.33
C LEU A 29 -7.80 28.96 7.84
N LYS A 30 -9.01 29.27 8.29
CA LYS A 30 -9.42 29.34 9.69
C LYS A 30 -10.56 28.35 9.96
N GLY A 31 -10.51 27.65 11.07
CA GLY A 31 -11.58 26.80 11.54
C GLY A 31 -12.73 27.59 12.16
N GLU A 32 -13.71 26.88 12.67
CA GLU A 32 -14.79 27.46 13.46
C GLU A 32 -14.38 27.50 14.93
N GLY A 33 -14.53 28.69 15.55
CA GLY A 33 -14.13 28.92 16.94
C GLY A 33 -12.60 28.95 17.14
N GLU A 34 -12.09 28.15 18.07
CA GLU A 34 -10.65 28.02 18.36
C GLU A 34 -9.93 26.97 17.50
N GLU A 35 -10.66 26.21 16.71
CA GLU A 35 -10.10 25.19 15.83
C GLU A 35 -9.40 25.82 14.62
N ARG A 36 -8.35 25.15 14.17
CA ARG A 36 -7.63 25.56 12.96
C ARG A 36 -8.30 24.98 11.74
N GLY A 37 -8.52 25.80 10.71
CA GLY A 37 -8.95 25.29 9.41
C GLY A 37 -7.90 24.37 8.81
N ILE A 38 -8.31 23.29 8.18
CA ILE A 38 -7.45 22.30 7.55
C ILE A 38 -7.89 22.02 6.11
N ALA A 39 -6.90 21.69 5.26
CA ALA A 39 -7.14 21.16 3.93
C ALA A 39 -6.48 19.79 3.80
N PHE A 40 -7.15 18.85 3.16
CA PHE A 40 -6.64 17.48 3.02
C PHE A 40 -7.12 16.85 1.71
N LEU A 41 -6.34 15.89 1.24
CA LEU A 41 -6.78 14.99 0.17
C LEU A 41 -7.61 13.86 0.75
N GLU A 42 -8.66 13.50 0.05
CA GLU A 42 -9.49 12.35 0.40
C GLU A 42 -9.55 11.38 -0.78
N LEU A 43 -9.20 10.15 -0.52
CA LEU A 43 -9.32 9.03 -1.45
C LEU A 43 -10.43 8.12 -0.93
N ARG A 44 -11.50 8.03 -1.67
CA ARG A 44 -12.68 7.25 -1.33
C ARG A 44 -12.83 6.09 -2.30
N THR A 45 -13.01 4.90 -1.79
CA THR A 45 -13.22 3.69 -2.59
C THR A 45 -14.50 3.01 -2.16
N LEU A 46 -15.40 2.81 -3.11
CA LEU A 46 -16.60 2.00 -2.93
C LEU A 46 -16.34 0.61 -3.54
N TYR A 47 -16.57 -0.43 -2.77
CA TYR A 47 -16.41 -1.81 -3.21
C TYR A 47 -17.74 -2.42 -3.66
N SER A 48 -17.68 -3.47 -4.48
CA SER A 48 -18.86 -4.18 -5.01
C SER A 48 -19.75 -4.82 -3.94
N ASN A 49 -19.24 -4.99 -2.71
CA ASN A 49 -20.02 -5.43 -1.55
C ASN A 49 -20.77 -4.28 -0.83
N GLY A 50 -20.63 -3.03 -1.31
CA GLY A 50 -21.19 -1.83 -0.69
C GLY A 50 -20.35 -1.25 0.45
N GLU A 51 -19.18 -1.81 0.72
CA GLU A 51 -18.24 -1.26 1.71
C GLU A 51 -17.56 -0.02 1.14
N GLU A 52 -17.47 1.03 1.95
CA GLU A 52 -16.78 2.25 1.60
C GLU A 52 -15.54 2.43 2.50
N VAL A 53 -14.39 2.63 1.87
CA VAL A 53 -13.13 2.91 2.55
C VAL A 53 -12.66 4.30 2.18
N VAL A 54 -12.33 5.10 3.19
CA VAL A 54 -11.87 6.49 3.02
C VAL A 54 -10.49 6.65 3.62
N ALA A 55 -9.53 7.07 2.80
CA ALA A 55 -8.20 7.46 3.25
C ALA A 55 -8.04 8.98 3.13
N ARG A 56 -7.51 9.61 4.18
CA ARG A 56 -7.26 11.05 4.24
C ARG A 56 -5.77 11.33 4.47
N GLY A 57 -5.25 12.33 3.78
CA GLY A 57 -3.87 12.77 3.93
C GLY A 57 -3.70 14.24 3.54
N PRO A 58 -2.57 14.83 3.90
CA PRO A 58 -1.45 14.25 4.66
C PRO A 58 -1.78 14.06 6.15
N ARG A 59 -0.94 13.29 6.86
CA ARG A 59 -1.11 13.07 8.31
C ARG A 59 -1.09 14.38 9.12
N ILE A 60 -0.37 15.38 8.61
CA ILE A 60 -0.35 16.74 9.16
C ILE A 60 -0.88 17.66 8.04
N PRO A 61 -2.18 18.01 8.08
CA PRO A 61 -2.79 18.83 7.04
C PRO A 61 -2.31 20.28 7.10
N PRO A 62 -2.21 20.99 5.96
CA PRO A 62 -1.91 22.40 5.91
C PRO A 62 -3.01 23.22 6.61
N THR A 63 -2.57 24.24 7.34
CA THR A 63 -3.44 25.16 8.09
C THR A 63 -3.02 26.61 7.86
N GLY A 64 -3.93 27.56 8.02
CA GLY A 64 -3.65 28.98 7.89
C GLY A 64 -3.27 29.38 6.47
N THR A 65 -2.14 30.06 6.31
CA THR A 65 -1.60 30.45 4.99
C THR A 65 -0.31 29.69 4.72
N THR A 66 -0.30 28.91 3.64
CA THR A 66 0.88 28.18 3.17
C THR A 66 1.10 28.43 1.69
N ASP A 67 2.36 28.46 1.28
CA ASP A 67 2.68 28.38 -0.14
C ASP A 67 2.51 26.94 -0.65
N TRP A 68 2.78 26.70 -1.93
CA TRP A 68 2.64 25.40 -2.56
C TRP A 68 3.44 24.32 -1.83
N ILE A 69 2.74 23.38 -1.21
CA ILE A 69 3.32 22.22 -0.53
C ILE A 69 2.84 20.92 -1.18
N PRO A 70 3.71 19.94 -1.36
CA PRO A 70 3.30 18.63 -1.80
C PRO A 70 2.55 17.91 -0.69
N VAL A 71 1.44 17.29 -1.03
CA VAL A 71 0.61 16.48 -0.13
C VAL A 71 0.30 15.16 -0.78
N GLU A 72 0.21 14.10 0.02
CA GLU A 72 -0.14 12.77 -0.47
C GLU A 72 -1.02 12.02 0.51
N THR A 73 -1.83 11.14 -0.02
CA THR A 73 -2.55 10.09 0.72
C THR A 73 -2.45 8.79 -0.04
N ASP A 74 -2.48 7.68 0.66
CA ASP A 74 -2.41 6.38 0.06
C ASP A 74 -3.47 5.43 0.61
N LEU A 75 -3.84 4.47 -0.22
CA LEU A 75 -4.77 3.40 0.11
C LEU A 75 -4.27 2.09 -0.47
N TYR A 76 -4.33 1.04 0.33
CA TYR A 76 -4.02 -0.32 -0.10
C TYR A 76 -5.31 -1.01 -0.53
N LEU A 77 -5.40 -1.36 -1.80
CA LEU A 77 -6.44 -2.22 -2.35
C LEU A 77 -5.93 -3.66 -2.24
N ASP A 78 -6.15 -4.26 -1.08
CA ASP A 78 -5.71 -5.63 -0.80
C ASP A 78 -6.79 -6.65 -1.23
N THR A 79 -6.65 -7.89 -0.81
CA THR A 79 -7.41 -9.10 -1.11
C THR A 79 -8.93 -9.02 -0.80
N GLY A 80 -9.56 -7.89 -1.03
CA GLY A 80 -10.98 -7.65 -0.84
C GLY A 80 -11.80 -7.80 -2.13
N PRO A 81 -13.07 -7.43 -2.08
CA PRO A 81 -13.92 -7.31 -3.27
C PRO A 81 -13.32 -6.29 -4.24
N GLU A 82 -13.69 -6.40 -5.51
CA GLU A 82 -13.23 -5.44 -6.52
C GLU A 82 -13.73 -4.03 -6.23
N PRO A 83 -12.89 -2.99 -6.39
CA PRO A 83 -13.35 -1.62 -6.28
C PRO A 83 -14.31 -1.32 -7.44
N GLU A 84 -15.49 -0.81 -7.11
CA GLU A 84 -16.50 -0.41 -8.08
C GLU A 84 -16.34 1.05 -8.48
N GLU A 85 -15.97 1.89 -7.53
CA GLU A 85 -15.73 3.31 -7.75
C GLU A 85 -14.57 3.81 -6.88
N ILE A 86 -13.72 4.65 -7.48
CA ILE A 86 -12.67 5.38 -6.78
C ILE A 86 -12.90 6.87 -7.01
N THR A 87 -12.97 7.63 -5.93
CA THR A 87 -13.18 9.07 -5.98
C THR A 87 -12.01 9.79 -5.32
N LEU A 88 -11.40 10.72 -6.05
CA LEU A 88 -10.38 11.64 -5.54
C LEU A 88 -11.05 12.96 -5.18
N ALA A 89 -10.88 13.39 -3.94
CA ALA A 89 -11.49 14.60 -3.46
C ALA A 89 -10.49 15.49 -2.70
N LEU A 90 -10.83 16.78 -2.63
CA LEU A 90 -10.22 17.77 -1.76
C LEU A 90 -11.19 18.09 -0.65
N GLY A 91 -10.79 17.83 0.59
CA GLY A 91 -11.55 18.22 1.78
C GLY A 91 -11.01 19.53 2.35
N VAL A 92 -11.93 20.39 2.74
CA VAL A 92 -11.63 21.66 3.43
C VAL A 92 -12.55 21.80 4.63
N GLU A 93 -11.95 21.89 5.80
CA GLU A 93 -12.66 22.19 7.06
C GLU A 93 -12.30 23.59 7.51
N GLY A 94 -13.30 24.48 7.58
CA GLY A 94 -13.12 25.89 7.93
C GLY A 94 -13.46 26.86 6.79
N ARG A 95 -12.92 28.08 6.89
CA ARG A 95 -13.11 29.17 5.93
C ARG A 95 -11.75 29.65 5.45
N GLY A 96 -11.65 29.98 4.16
CA GLY A 96 -10.42 30.42 3.53
C GLY A 96 -10.41 30.07 2.06
N LYS A 97 -9.24 30.20 1.43
CA LYS A 97 -9.04 29.81 0.04
C LYS A 97 -8.04 28.67 -0.03
N VAL A 98 -8.34 27.68 -0.86
CA VAL A 98 -7.46 26.53 -1.12
C VAL A 98 -7.32 26.38 -2.63
N TRP A 99 -6.08 26.24 -3.07
CA TRP A 99 -5.76 25.92 -4.46
C TRP A 99 -5.14 24.54 -4.49
N VAL A 100 -5.47 23.80 -5.52
CA VAL A 100 -4.91 22.48 -5.82
C VAL A 100 -4.31 22.49 -7.21
N ASP A 101 -3.14 21.86 -7.34
CA ASP A 101 -2.42 21.73 -8.61
C ASP A 101 -1.64 20.39 -8.62
N ASP A 102 -1.12 20.02 -9.79
CA ASP A 102 -0.31 18.80 -9.99
C ASP A 102 -0.99 17.54 -9.44
N VAL A 103 -2.28 17.36 -9.70
CA VAL A 103 -3.04 16.18 -9.26
C VAL A 103 -2.58 14.94 -10.00
N VAL A 104 -2.04 13.96 -9.26
CA VAL A 104 -1.52 12.71 -9.80
C VAL A 104 -2.05 11.53 -9.01
N LEU A 105 -2.51 10.50 -9.71
CA LEU A 105 -2.84 9.20 -9.15
C LEU A 105 -1.82 8.17 -9.65
N GLU A 106 -1.05 7.59 -8.75
CA GLU A 106 -0.12 6.51 -9.04
C GLU A 106 -0.67 5.18 -8.53
N SER A 107 -0.69 4.17 -9.37
CA SER A 107 -0.96 2.79 -8.96
C SER A 107 0.35 2.01 -8.93
N ARG A 108 0.63 1.36 -7.81
CA ARG A 108 1.80 0.50 -7.62
C ARG A 108 1.35 -0.91 -7.28
N PRO A 109 1.58 -1.89 -8.16
CA PRO A 109 1.21 -3.27 -7.87
C PRO A 109 1.96 -3.77 -6.62
N LEU A 110 1.25 -4.44 -5.73
CA LEU A 110 1.84 -5.11 -4.57
C LEU A 110 2.56 -6.36 -5.06
N ARG A 111 3.88 -6.28 -5.20
CA ARG A 111 4.73 -7.38 -5.69
C ARG A 111 5.04 -8.40 -4.59
N ILE A 112 4.02 -8.99 -3.99
CA ILE A 112 4.17 -10.01 -2.94
C ILE A 112 4.70 -11.32 -3.54
N ASP A 113 4.47 -11.55 -4.83
CA ASP A 113 4.86 -12.77 -5.55
C ASP A 113 6.36 -13.07 -5.48
N TYR A 114 7.21 -12.05 -5.54
CA TYR A 114 8.67 -12.24 -5.46
C TYR A 114 9.12 -12.76 -4.09
N LEU A 115 8.45 -12.36 -3.01
CA LEU A 115 8.78 -12.84 -1.67
C LEU A 115 8.43 -14.32 -1.53
N PHE A 116 7.28 -14.72 -2.10
CA PHE A 116 6.83 -16.11 -2.11
C PHE A 116 7.78 -17.00 -2.91
N TRP A 117 8.12 -16.61 -4.15
CA TRP A 117 9.04 -17.36 -5.00
C TRP A 117 10.46 -17.42 -4.41
N GLY A 118 10.95 -16.32 -3.85
CA GLY A 118 12.25 -16.31 -3.15
C GLY A 118 12.29 -17.28 -1.98
N SER A 119 11.23 -17.31 -1.16
CA SER A 119 11.09 -18.27 -0.06
C SER A 119 11.01 -19.72 -0.56
N ALA A 120 10.24 -19.98 -1.61
CA ALA A 120 10.11 -21.32 -2.19
C ALA A 120 11.46 -21.91 -2.67
N VAL A 121 12.29 -21.10 -3.31
CA VAL A 121 13.63 -21.52 -3.74
C VAL A 121 14.49 -21.93 -2.55
N VAL A 122 14.49 -21.17 -1.47
CA VAL A 122 15.24 -21.49 -0.23
C VAL A 122 14.75 -22.81 0.37
N TRP A 123 13.45 -23.04 0.44
CA TRP A 123 12.88 -24.28 0.96
C TRP A 123 13.25 -25.49 0.11
N ILE A 124 13.20 -25.36 -1.22
CA ILE A 124 13.60 -26.42 -2.14
C ILE A 124 15.09 -26.76 -1.96
N ALA A 125 15.97 -25.76 -1.87
CA ALA A 125 17.40 -25.98 -1.63
C ALA A 125 17.66 -26.70 -0.30
N LEU A 126 16.91 -26.34 0.74
CA LEU A 126 17.02 -26.94 2.06
C LEU A 126 16.57 -28.41 2.05
N VAL A 127 15.49 -28.74 1.36
CA VAL A 127 15.02 -30.12 1.18
C VAL A 127 16.06 -30.96 0.43
N ILE A 128 16.64 -30.44 -0.65
CA ILE A 128 17.69 -31.13 -1.41
C ILE A 128 18.93 -31.36 -0.53
N TYR A 129 19.33 -30.37 0.26
CA TYR A 129 20.46 -30.47 1.19
C TYR A 129 20.21 -31.54 2.26
N ILE A 130 19.04 -31.57 2.88
CA ILE A 130 18.66 -32.59 3.85
C ILE A 130 18.68 -33.99 3.22
N TYR A 131 18.13 -34.14 2.02
CA TYR A 131 18.14 -35.41 1.30
C TYR A 131 19.58 -35.89 1.03
N HIS A 132 20.45 -34.99 0.62
CA HIS A 132 21.86 -35.30 0.42
C HIS A 132 22.58 -35.75 1.70
N LEU A 133 22.27 -35.10 2.83
CA LEU A 133 22.81 -35.52 4.13
C LEU A 133 22.32 -36.92 4.53
N PHE A 134 21.04 -37.24 4.32
CA PHE A 134 20.52 -38.58 4.62
C PHE A 134 21.15 -39.66 3.77
N THR A 135 21.38 -39.40 2.49
CA THR A 135 22.04 -40.37 1.61
C THR A 135 23.50 -40.61 2.02
N LYS A 136 24.25 -39.55 2.38
CA LYS A 136 25.61 -39.71 2.93
C LYS A 136 25.66 -40.47 4.24
N GLN A 137 24.75 -40.21 5.16
CA GLN A 137 24.67 -40.94 6.44
C GLN A 137 24.42 -42.45 6.23
N ARG A 138 23.54 -42.80 5.28
CA ARG A 138 23.25 -44.20 4.95
C ARG A 138 24.51 -44.91 4.34
N SER A 139 25.29 -44.21 3.51
CA SER A 139 26.53 -44.75 2.96
C SER A 139 27.55 -45.01 4.05
N LEU A 140 27.77 -44.04 4.95
CA LEU A 140 28.72 -44.20 6.06
C LEU A 140 28.34 -45.35 7.02
N ARG A 141 27.05 -45.51 7.30
CA ARG A 141 26.57 -46.65 8.14
C ARG A 141 26.89 -47.99 7.48
N ARG A 142 26.69 -48.14 6.18
CA ARG A 142 27.02 -49.36 5.44
C ARG A 142 28.50 -49.64 5.46
N GLU A 143 29.36 -48.64 5.33
CA GLU A 143 30.83 -48.82 5.41
C GLU A 143 31.25 -49.24 6.82
N LEU A 144 30.67 -48.65 7.86
CA LEU A 144 30.97 -49.08 9.24
C LEU A 144 30.50 -50.50 9.55
N GLU A 145 29.33 -50.93 9.04
CA GLU A 145 28.87 -52.31 9.16
C GLU A 145 29.75 -53.30 8.40
N SER A 146 30.26 -52.93 7.22
CA SER A 146 31.19 -53.80 6.44
C SER A 146 32.52 -54.00 7.17
N ILE A 147 33.04 -53.00 7.86
CA ILE A 147 34.27 -53.08 8.64
C ILE A 147 34.07 -53.94 9.88
N ARG A 148 32.91 -53.85 10.49
CA ARG A 148 32.56 -54.60 11.71
C ARG A 148 32.29 -56.08 11.44
N THR A 149 31.82 -56.45 10.26
CA THR A 149 31.54 -57.85 9.87
C THR A 149 32.73 -58.54 9.18
N GLY A 150 33.74 -57.80 8.81
CA GLY A 150 34.96 -58.30 8.15
C GLY A 150 36.16 -58.55 9.09
N ALA A 151 35.98 -58.47 10.42
CA ALA A 151 37.01 -58.77 11.41
C ALA A 151 36.67 -60.12 12.15
#